data_a6cf65111c633977ef5c8f910fcd811a
#
_entry.id   a6cf65111c633977ef5c8f910fcd811a
#
_cell.length_a   1.000
_cell.length_b   1.000
_cell.length_c   1.000
_cell.angle_alpha   90.00
_cell.angle_beta   90.00
_cell.angle_gamma   90.00
#
_symmetry.space_group_name_H-M   'P 1'
#
loop_
_entity.id
_entity.type
_entity.pdbx_description
1 polymer ?
#
loop_
_entity_poly.entity_id
_entity_poly.type
_entity_poly.pdbx_seq_one_letter_code
_entity_poly.pdbx_strand_id
1 'polypeptide(L)'
;MNVCVVSTFKCTFDVLEAKIKEDLASGAGAFVADYELVKVNDHKSIFMAHVTDFEAMGAMMNSPEMKKWDEDNGCVDSVYMLEKMG
;
A
#
# COMPACT_ATOMS: atom_id res chain seq x y z
N MET A 1 12.37 4.54 -5.84
CA MET A 1 11.46 3.72 -5.03
C MET A 1 12.25 3.06 -3.90
N ASN A 2 11.73 3.14 -2.69
CA ASN A 2 12.42 2.56 -1.51
C ASN A 2 11.54 1.58 -0.72
N VAL A 3 10.28 1.40 -1.14
CA VAL A 3 9.34 0.46 -0.50
C VAL A 3 8.62 -0.34 -1.58
N CYS A 4 8.42 -1.63 -1.30
CA CYS A 4 7.59 -2.51 -2.10
C CYS A 4 6.59 -3.22 -1.17
N VAL A 5 5.31 -3.11 -1.47
CA VAL A 5 4.26 -3.79 -0.72
C VAL A 5 3.58 -4.80 -1.64
N VAL A 6 3.70 -6.07 -1.28
CA VAL A 6 2.99 -7.14 -1.97
C VAL A 6 1.73 -7.44 -1.17
N SER A 7 0.58 -7.27 -1.79
CA SER A 7 -0.72 -7.45 -1.13
C SER A 7 -1.50 -8.57 -1.78
N THR A 8 -2.13 -9.40 -0.94
CA THR A 8 -3.14 -10.37 -1.36
C THR A 8 -4.44 -10.01 -0.67
N PHE A 9 -5.57 -10.20 -1.34
CA PHE A 9 -6.86 -9.74 -0.82
C PHE A 9 -8.00 -10.58 -1.40
N LYS A 10 -9.13 -10.62 -0.67
CA LYS A 10 -10.34 -11.32 -1.10
C LYS A 10 -11.24 -10.45 -1.96
N CYS A 11 -11.17 -9.12 -1.80
CA CYS A 11 -11.85 -8.19 -2.70
C CYS A 11 -11.18 -8.19 -4.09
N THR A 12 -11.75 -7.46 -5.04
CA THR A 12 -11.15 -7.33 -6.37
C THR A 12 -10.04 -6.28 -6.37
N PHE A 13 -9.18 -6.33 -7.39
CA PHE A 13 -8.15 -5.33 -7.58
C PHE A 13 -8.73 -3.91 -7.71
N ASP A 14 -9.89 -3.75 -8.36
CA ASP A 14 -10.52 -2.44 -8.51
C ASP A 14 -10.88 -1.82 -7.15
N VAL A 15 -11.32 -2.62 -6.20
CA VAL A 15 -11.61 -2.17 -4.82
C VAL A 15 -10.31 -1.74 -4.13
N LEU A 16 -9.23 -2.51 -4.26
CA LEU A 16 -7.93 -2.16 -3.70
C LEU A 16 -7.38 -0.87 -4.32
N GLU A 17 -7.44 -0.75 -5.63
CA GLU A 17 -6.95 0.44 -6.33
C GLU A 17 -7.69 1.69 -5.87
N ALA A 18 -9.01 1.63 -5.74
CA ALA A 18 -9.82 2.74 -5.24
C ALA A 18 -9.40 3.14 -3.83
N LYS A 19 -9.13 2.16 -2.95
CA LYS A 19 -8.67 2.42 -1.59
C LYS A 19 -7.30 3.11 -1.56
N ILE A 20 -6.37 2.64 -2.38
CA ILE A 20 -5.02 3.25 -2.47
C ILE A 20 -5.13 4.69 -2.97
N LYS A 21 -5.92 4.95 -4.00
CA LYS A 21 -6.12 6.31 -4.52
C LYS A 21 -6.74 7.23 -3.47
N GLU A 22 -7.72 6.73 -2.70
CA GLU A 22 -8.33 7.46 -1.61
C GLU A 22 -7.32 7.82 -0.52
N ASP A 23 -6.49 6.84 -0.12
CA ASP A 23 -5.46 7.04 0.91
C ASP A 23 -4.42 8.07 0.46
N LEU A 24 -3.99 8.01 -0.81
CA LEU A 24 -3.04 8.98 -1.37
C LEU A 24 -3.62 10.38 -1.47
N ALA A 25 -4.91 10.50 -1.72
CA ALA A 25 -5.60 11.78 -1.77
C ALA A 25 -5.84 12.39 -0.37
N SER A 26 -5.83 11.58 0.68
CA SER A 26 -6.10 12.02 2.06
C SER A 26 -4.82 12.18 2.90
N GLY A 27 -4.28 11.11 3.45
CA GLY A 27 -3.15 11.18 4.38
C GLY A 27 -1.83 10.72 3.80
N ALA A 28 -1.84 9.64 3.03
CA ALA A 28 -0.63 9.02 2.51
C ALA A 28 0.13 9.90 1.52
N GLY A 29 -0.55 10.81 0.83
CA GLY A 29 0.07 11.75 -0.09
C GLY A 29 1.10 12.66 0.58
N ALA A 30 1.03 12.84 1.91
CA ALA A 30 1.99 13.65 2.64
C ALA A 30 3.38 12.99 2.73
N PHE A 31 3.48 11.66 2.63
CA PHE A 31 4.74 10.93 2.77
C PHE A 31 5.06 9.99 1.59
N VAL A 32 4.24 9.98 0.56
CA VAL A 32 4.50 9.23 -0.69
C VAL A 32 4.77 10.23 -1.80
N ALA A 33 6.04 10.34 -2.21
CA ALA A 33 6.46 11.28 -3.24
C ALA A 33 6.19 10.75 -4.65
N ASP A 34 6.26 9.44 -4.84
CA ASP A 34 6.02 8.78 -6.12
C ASP A 34 5.61 7.32 -5.87
N TYR A 35 4.85 6.74 -6.79
CA TYR A 35 4.42 5.36 -6.65
C TYR A 35 4.07 4.71 -7.99
N GLU A 36 4.09 3.38 -7.99
CA GLU A 36 3.56 2.55 -9.07
C GLU A 36 2.71 1.44 -8.45
N LEU A 37 1.56 1.18 -9.04
CA LEU A 37 0.66 0.10 -8.63
C LEU A 37 0.51 -0.88 -9.78
N VAL A 38 0.86 -2.13 -9.53
CA VAL A 38 0.83 -3.20 -10.54
C VAL A 38 -0.20 -4.24 -10.14
N LYS A 39 -1.11 -4.54 -11.06
CA LYS A 39 -2.06 -5.64 -10.91
C LYS A 39 -1.37 -6.94 -11.32
N VAL A 40 -1.22 -7.87 -10.38
CA VAL A 40 -0.75 -9.23 -10.68
C VAL A 40 -1.92 -10.08 -11.16
N ASN A 41 -3.02 -10.05 -10.40
CA ASN A 41 -4.32 -10.64 -10.75
C ASN A 41 -5.40 -9.94 -9.93
N ASP A 42 -6.65 -10.39 -10.00
CA ASP A 42 -7.76 -9.76 -9.28
C ASP A 42 -7.64 -9.77 -7.76
N HIS A 43 -6.72 -10.58 -7.22
CA HIS A 43 -6.56 -10.77 -5.77
C HIS A 43 -5.12 -10.56 -5.30
N LYS A 44 -4.27 -9.97 -6.15
CA LYS A 44 -2.87 -9.70 -5.80
C LYS A 44 -2.35 -8.46 -6.51
N SER A 45 -1.67 -7.61 -5.77
CA SER A 45 -1.02 -6.41 -6.31
C SER A 45 0.38 -6.21 -5.77
N ILE A 46 1.16 -5.43 -6.50
CA ILE A 46 2.46 -4.94 -6.05
C ILE A 46 2.40 -3.41 -6.09
N PHE A 47 2.67 -2.80 -4.96
CA PHE A 47 2.74 -1.34 -4.81
C PHE A 47 4.18 -0.95 -4.52
N MET A 48 4.79 -0.15 -5.38
CA MET A 48 6.14 0.37 -5.18
C MET A 48 6.05 1.87 -4.98
N ALA A 49 6.74 2.38 -3.98
CA ALA A 49 6.65 3.78 -3.63
C ALA A 49 7.98 4.36 -3.18
N HIS A 50 8.11 5.67 -3.36
CA HIS A 50 9.14 6.46 -2.70
C HIS A 50 8.51 7.10 -1.47
N VAL A 51 8.82 6.55 -0.30
CA VAL A 51 8.30 7.02 0.99
C VAL A 51 9.32 7.95 1.62
N THR A 52 8.86 9.14 2.02
CA THR A 52 9.70 10.18 2.62
C THR A 52 9.69 10.15 4.15
N ASP A 53 8.71 9.45 4.76
CA ASP A 53 8.55 9.33 6.21
C ASP A 53 8.04 7.94 6.56
N PHE A 54 8.95 7.04 6.93
CA PHE A 54 8.61 5.66 7.27
C PHE A 54 7.81 5.55 8.56
N GLU A 55 8.02 6.47 9.51
CA GLU A 55 7.27 6.49 10.76
C GLU A 55 5.78 6.79 10.49
N ALA A 56 5.52 7.79 9.65
CA ALA A 56 4.16 8.14 9.23
C ALA A 56 3.49 6.99 8.47
N MET A 57 4.23 6.31 7.58
CA MET A 57 3.73 5.13 6.87
C MET A 57 3.36 4.02 7.84
N GLY A 58 4.23 3.71 8.80
CA GLY A 58 3.97 2.69 9.81
C GLY A 58 2.75 3.01 10.66
N ALA A 59 2.59 4.27 11.08
CA ALA A 59 1.45 4.72 11.84
C ALA A 59 0.14 4.56 11.05
N MET A 60 0.15 4.89 9.76
CA MET A 60 -1.02 4.73 8.90
C MET A 60 -1.38 3.26 8.71
N MET A 61 -0.41 2.39 8.41
CA MET A 61 -0.64 0.97 8.20
C MET A 61 -1.13 0.26 9.46
N ASN A 62 -0.81 0.77 10.64
CA ASN A 62 -1.24 0.23 11.93
C ASN A 62 -2.47 0.96 12.51
N SER A 63 -3.07 1.90 11.78
CA SER A 63 -4.27 2.60 12.24
C SER A 63 -5.46 1.66 12.38
N PRO A 64 -6.41 1.94 13.30
CA PRO A 64 -7.61 1.11 13.45
C PRO A 64 -8.44 1.04 12.17
N GLU A 65 -8.54 2.13 11.42
CA GLU A 65 -9.29 2.20 10.15
C GLU A 65 -8.67 1.28 9.10
N MET A 66 -7.35 1.28 8.99
CA MET A 66 -6.64 0.44 8.02
C MET A 66 -6.75 -1.04 8.39
N LYS A 67 -6.59 -1.37 9.66
CA LYS A 67 -6.74 -2.74 10.16
C LYS A 67 -8.15 -3.28 9.90
N LYS A 68 -9.17 -2.44 10.11
CA LYS A 68 -10.56 -2.82 9.83
C LYS A 68 -10.78 -3.05 8.34
N TRP A 69 -10.26 -2.17 7.50
CA TRP A 69 -10.36 -2.33 6.04
C TRP A 69 -9.70 -3.62 5.58
N ASP A 70 -8.50 -3.91 6.09
CA ASP A 70 -7.76 -5.13 5.76
C ASP A 70 -8.55 -6.39 6.18
N GLU A 71 -9.13 -6.38 7.37
CA GLU A 71 -9.95 -7.47 7.88
C GLU A 71 -11.21 -7.67 7.05
N ASP A 72 -11.92 -6.58 6.74
CA ASP A 72 -13.17 -6.63 5.96
C ASP A 72 -12.95 -7.14 4.53
N ASN A 73 -11.78 -6.89 3.95
CA ASN A 73 -11.45 -7.25 2.58
C ASN A 73 -10.47 -8.43 2.47
N GLY A 74 -10.10 -9.03 3.58
CA GLY A 74 -9.15 -10.13 3.62
C GLY A 74 -7.77 -9.75 3.06
N CYS A 75 -7.35 -8.51 3.29
CA CYS A 75 -6.09 -7.98 2.77
C CYS A 75 -4.93 -8.32 3.69
N VAL A 76 -3.88 -8.89 3.12
CA VAL A 76 -2.62 -9.18 3.81
C VAL A 76 -1.49 -8.53 3.03
N ASP A 77 -0.73 -7.67 3.71
CA ASP A 77 0.39 -6.95 3.13
C ASP A 77 1.72 -7.51 3.60
N SER A 78 2.65 -7.65 2.65
CA SER A 78 4.07 -7.92 2.96
C SER A 78 4.87 -6.71 2.50
N VAL A 79 5.54 -6.05 3.43
CA VAL A 79 6.27 -4.80 3.18
C VAL A 79 7.76 -5.08 3.12
N TYR A 80 8.39 -4.63 2.05
CA TYR A 80 9.82 -4.80 1.81
C TYR A 80 10.48 -3.45 1.62
N MET A 81 11.69 -3.31 2.17
CA MET A 81 12.56 -2.18 1.89
C MET A 81 13.35 -2.48 0.61
N LEU A 82 13.40 -1.50 -0.30
CA LEU A 82 14.17 -1.62 -1.53
C LEU A 82 15.48 -0.86 -1.41
N GLU A 83 16.55 -1.51 -1.80
CA GLU A 83 17.88 -0.92 -1.86
C GLU A 83 18.45 -1.10 -3.26
N LYS A 84 18.84 0.01 -3.88
CA LYS A 84 19.43 -0.03 -5.21
C LYS A 84 20.85 -0.55 -5.13
N MET A 85 21.16 -1.58 -5.89
CA MET A 85 22.47 -2.24 -5.87
C MET A 85 23.43 -1.73 -6.93
N GLY A 86 22.96 -0.98 -7.88
CA GLY A 86 23.82 -0.52 -8.96
C GLY A 86 23.54 0.85 -9.49
#